data_5383f73ccefdae25d90361251a883bc4
#
_entry.id   5383f73ccefdae25d90361251a883bc4
#
_cell.length_a   1.000
_cell.length_b   1.000
_cell.length_c   1.000
_cell.angle_alpha   90.00
_cell.angle_beta   90.00
_cell.angle_gamma   90.00
#
_symmetry.space_group_name_H-M   'P 1'
#
loop_
_entity.id
_entity.type
_entity.pdbx_description
1 polymer ?
#
loop_
_entity_poly.entity_id
_entity_poly.type
_entity_poly.pdbx_seq_one_letter_code
_entity_poly.pdbx_strand_id
1 'polypeptide(L)'
;MNKTEQPEHPERKSRTGLIADLCTPLLLLVLCGAITAVAAIKPYEKLQTYLNIAFMDNFKNSDPQAGLLIKNNQINTEHQGQTYTEGEILVPAFGEQYATLSCDSISLNVPVYWGTTAALLERGACQATSSVVLGNPGNVVIDAHVNTFFAHLDQMSVGDTVVLYTQYGRFTYEVSETVTFQKTDKRYVIPTEDDRLTLYTCINNVFGSSDDRYAVICKLTERAFYQETEGQNP
;
A
#
# COMPACT_ATOMS: atom_id res chain seq x y z
N MET A 1 35.96 -82.24 14.43
CA MET A 1 36.02 -81.20 13.45
C MET A 1 35.74 -79.92 14.13
N ASN A 2 36.78 -79.20 14.58
CA ASN A 2 36.64 -77.86 15.28
C ASN A 2 36.58 -76.76 14.23
N LYS A 3 35.53 -76.03 14.26
CA LYS A 3 35.37 -74.82 13.46
C LYS A 3 35.91 -73.63 14.28
N THR A 4 37.04 -73.13 13.89
CA THR A 4 37.68 -71.94 14.50
C THR A 4 36.94 -70.74 14.07
N GLU A 5 36.26 -70.08 15.03
CA GLU A 5 35.70 -68.74 14.86
C GLU A 5 36.87 -67.74 14.83
N GLN A 6 36.98 -67.00 13.73
CA GLN A 6 37.87 -65.82 13.66
C GLN A 6 37.21 -64.66 14.36
N PRO A 7 37.91 -63.86 15.16
CA PRO A 7 37.37 -62.64 15.76
C PRO A 7 37.22 -61.55 14.70
N GLU A 8 36.02 -61.01 14.56
CA GLU A 8 35.74 -59.80 13.79
C GLU A 8 36.53 -58.60 14.38
N HIS A 9 37.45 -58.07 13.59
CA HIS A 9 38.13 -56.84 13.91
C HIS A 9 37.12 -55.68 13.77
N PRO A 10 36.96 -54.80 14.79
CA PRO A 10 36.10 -53.61 14.64
C PRO A 10 36.78 -52.66 13.62
N GLU A 11 36.06 -52.36 12.55
CA GLU A 11 36.47 -51.37 11.55
C GLU A 11 36.69 -50.02 12.24
N ARG A 12 37.93 -49.56 12.26
CA ARG A 12 38.32 -48.26 12.81
C ARG A 12 37.85 -47.21 11.82
N LYS A 13 36.65 -46.59 12.08
CA LYS A 13 36.16 -45.48 11.26
C LYS A 13 37.24 -44.40 11.13
N SER A 14 37.54 -44.06 9.88
CA SER A 14 38.49 -43.00 9.53
C SER A 14 38.06 -41.69 10.18
N ARG A 15 39.02 -40.88 10.67
CA ARG A 15 38.76 -39.55 11.25
C ARG A 15 38.00 -38.63 10.28
N THR A 16 38.17 -38.80 8.99
CA THR A 16 37.44 -38.10 7.93
C THR A 16 35.93 -38.50 7.88
N GLY A 17 35.58 -39.76 8.15
CA GLY A 17 34.21 -40.22 8.26
C GLY A 17 33.48 -39.63 9.44
N LEU A 18 34.13 -39.56 10.62
CA LEU A 18 33.58 -38.97 11.82
C LEU A 18 33.29 -37.44 11.67
N ILE A 19 34.18 -36.72 10.99
CA ILE A 19 33.99 -35.28 10.70
C ILE A 19 32.84 -35.11 9.71
N ALA A 20 32.75 -35.94 8.68
CA ALA A 20 31.63 -35.88 7.72
C ALA A 20 30.29 -36.19 8.39
N ASP A 21 30.23 -37.21 9.26
CA ASP A 21 29.01 -37.60 10.01
C ASP A 21 28.52 -36.49 10.96
N LEU A 22 29.43 -35.64 11.48
CA LEU A 22 29.09 -34.52 12.32
C LEU A 22 28.76 -33.24 11.55
N CYS A 23 29.48 -32.96 10.46
CA CYS A 23 29.31 -31.77 9.66
C CYS A 23 28.07 -31.81 8.75
N THR A 24 27.67 -33.01 8.28
CA THR A 24 26.51 -33.16 7.39
C THR A 24 25.18 -32.68 8.04
N PRO A 25 24.81 -33.13 9.27
CA PRO A 25 23.59 -32.67 9.90
C PRO A 25 23.64 -31.17 10.25
N LEU A 26 24.81 -30.64 10.62
CA LEU A 26 24.97 -29.20 10.92
C LEU A 26 24.77 -28.37 9.65
N LEU A 27 25.34 -28.78 8.52
CA LEU A 27 25.17 -28.09 7.25
C LEU A 27 23.74 -28.16 6.75
N LEU A 28 23.04 -29.26 6.97
CA LEU A 28 21.62 -29.43 6.63
C LEU A 28 20.74 -28.54 7.51
N LEU A 29 21.06 -28.39 8.79
CA LEU A 29 20.35 -27.52 9.72
C LEU A 29 20.51 -26.05 9.33
N VAL A 30 21.73 -25.62 8.97
CA VAL A 30 21.99 -24.26 8.47
C VAL A 30 21.25 -23.99 7.15
N LEU A 31 21.26 -24.96 6.23
CA LEU A 31 20.56 -24.84 4.95
C LEU A 31 19.04 -24.75 5.14
N CYS A 32 18.45 -25.61 5.98
CA CYS A 32 17.03 -25.54 6.32
C CYS A 32 16.68 -24.23 7.02
N GLY A 33 17.54 -23.75 7.94
CA GLY A 33 17.37 -22.46 8.60
C GLY A 33 17.40 -21.28 7.62
N ALA A 34 18.31 -21.30 6.65
CA ALA A 34 18.40 -20.29 5.61
C ALA A 34 17.15 -20.29 4.70
N ILE A 35 16.68 -21.48 4.29
CA ILE A 35 15.46 -21.60 3.46
C ILE A 35 14.23 -21.10 4.23
N THR A 36 14.10 -21.47 5.51
CA THR A 36 12.96 -21.00 6.33
C THR A 36 13.04 -19.49 6.59
N ALA A 37 14.22 -18.93 6.81
CA ALA A 37 14.40 -17.48 6.97
C ALA A 37 13.99 -16.73 5.70
N VAL A 38 14.44 -17.17 4.52
CA VAL A 38 14.06 -16.56 3.23
C VAL A 38 12.56 -16.71 2.96
N ALA A 39 11.97 -17.87 3.28
CA ALA A 39 10.54 -18.10 3.11
C ALA A 39 9.67 -17.27 4.08
N ALA A 40 10.22 -16.90 5.24
CA ALA A 40 9.52 -16.08 6.24
C ALA A 40 9.53 -14.58 5.92
N ILE A 41 10.40 -14.08 5.03
CA ILE A 41 10.50 -12.65 4.69
C ILE A 41 9.17 -12.12 4.15
N LYS A 42 8.60 -12.78 3.14
CA LYS A 42 7.32 -12.34 2.52
C LYS A 42 6.12 -12.34 3.48
N PRO A 43 5.86 -13.41 4.28
CA PRO A 43 4.78 -13.37 5.25
C PRO A 43 5.02 -12.37 6.39
N TYR A 44 6.27 -12.09 6.76
CA TYR A 44 6.61 -11.08 7.75
C TYR A 44 6.31 -9.66 7.26
N GLU A 45 6.65 -9.31 6.02
CA GLU A 45 6.31 -8.03 5.38
C GLU A 45 4.79 -7.81 5.32
N LYS A 46 4.05 -8.87 4.92
CA LYS A 46 2.57 -8.84 4.94
C LYS A 46 2.02 -8.64 6.36
N LEU A 47 2.57 -9.35 7.35
CA LEU A 47 2.16 -9.19 8.74
C LEU A 47 2.41 -7.78 9.24
N GLN A 48 3.55 -7.18 8.93
CA GLN A 48 3.82 -5.77 9.24
C GLN A 48 2.80 -4.83 8.60
N THR A 49 2.45 -5.07 7.34
CA THR A 49 1.43 -4.28 6.64
C THR A 49 0.07 -4.40 7.34
N TYR A 50 -0.36 -5.62 7.69
CA TYR A 50 -1.62 -5.83 8.43
C TYR A 50 -1.59 -5.23 9.84
N LEU A 51 -0.46 -5.32 10.53
CA LEU A 51 -0.29 -4.69 11.85
C LEU A 51 -0.37 -3.17 11.71
N ASN A 52 0.28 -2.58 10.72
CA ASN A 52 0.22 -1.14 10.48
C ASN A 52 -1.22 -0.68 10.19
N ILE A 53 -1.98 -1.45 9.40
CA ILE A 53 -3.39 -1.16 9.13
C ILE A 53 -4.25 -1.33 10.41
N ALA A 54 -4.06 -2.40 11.17
CA ALA A 54 -4.78 -2.64 12.42
C ALA A 54 -4.45 -1.59 13.51
N PHE A 55 -3.21 -1.07 13.51
CA PHE A 55 -2.82 0.04 14.38
C PHE A 55 -3.31 1.40 13.86
N MET A 56 -3.57 1.56 12.57
CA MET A 56 -4.22 2.77 12.02
C MET A 56 -5.64 2.96 12.57
N ASP A 57 -6.39 1.89 12.82
CA ASP A 57 -7.71 1.97 13.47
C ASP A 57 -7.66 2.52 14.90
N ASN A 58 -6.56 2.33 15.62
CA ASN A 58 -6.35 2.89 16.96
C ASN A 58 -5.93 4.39 16.93
N PHE A 59 -5.54 4.92 15.78
CA PHE A 59 -5.13 6.32 15.61
C PHE A 59 -6.27 7.27 15.26
N LYS A 60 -7.53 6.82 15.25
CA LYS A 60 -8.70 7.68 15.00
C LYS A 60 -8.82 8.90 15.92
N ASN A 61 -8.10 8.92 17.05
CA ASN A 61 -8.08 10.02 18.01
C ASN A 61 -6.69 10.67 18.18
N SER A 62 -5.70 10.30 17.39
CA SER A 62 -4.36 10.89 17.39
C SER A 62 -4.09 11.44 15.99
N ASP A 63 -3.31 12.52 15.96
CA ASP A 63 -2.85 13.22 14.76
C ASP A 63 -2.72 12.26 13.56
N PRO A 64 -3.46 12.46 12.45
CA PRO A 64 -3.36 11.63 11.24
C PRO A 64 -1.93 11.49 10.70
N GLN A 65 -1.03 12.39 11.10
CA GLN A 65 0.39 12.35 10.76
C GLN A 65 1.22 11.39 11.63
N ALA A 66 0.76 11.03 12.84
CA ALA A 66 1.56 10.21 13.78
C ALA A 66 1.67 8.74 13.37
N GLY A 67 0.73 8.22 12.59
CA GLY A 67 0.74 6.83 12.09
C GLY A 67 1.49 6.62 10.78
N LEU A 68 1.75 7.69 10.06
CA LEU A 68 2.50 7.65 8.82
C LEU A 68 3.98 7.79 9.16
N LEU A 69 4.78 6.74 8.91
CA LEU A 69 6.25 6.80 8.98
C LEU A 69 6.79 7.69 7.86
N ILE A 70 6.31 8.93 7.80
CA ILE A 70 6.77 9.94 6.86
C ILE A 70 7.96 10.66 7.49
N LYS A 71 9.13 10.10 7.30
CA LYS A 71 10.33 10.91 7.39
C LYS A 71 10.35 11.81 6.18
N ASN A 72 9.98 13.07 6.33
CA ASN A 72 10.21 14.23 5.47
C ASN A 72 9.08 14.74 4.55
N ASN A 73 7.88 14.14 4.47
CA ASN A 73 6.77 14.76 3.73
C ASN A 73 5.66 15.11 4.72
N GLN A 74 5.63 16.35 5.19
CA GLN A 74 4.55 16.85 6.04
C GLN A 74 3.36 17.17 5.14
N ILE A 75 2.42 16.23 5.04
CA ILE A 75 1.12 16.49 4.42
C ILE A 75 0.26 17.21 5.44
N ASN A 76 -0.19 18.42 5.09
CA ASN A 76 -1.01 19.21 5.99
C ASN A 76 -2.46 18.73 5.94
N THR A 77 -2.90 17.99 6.94
CA THR A 77 -4.30 17.54 7.10
C THR A 77 -5.13 18.54 7.93
N GLU A 78 -4.47 19.40 8.72
CA GLU A 78 -5.09 20.45 9.52
C GLU A 78 -4.53 21.82 9.11
N HIS A 79 -5.14 22.46 8.16
CA HIS A 79 -4.71 23.79 7.75
C HIS A 79 -5.39 24.88 8.57
N GLN A 80 -4.60 25.77 9.18
CA GLN A 80 -5.12 26.90 9.99
C GLN A 80 -5.23 28.21 9.19
N GLY A 81 -4.90 28.21 7.92
CA GLY A 81 -4.90 29.38 7.04
C GLY A 81 -6.19 29.54 6.23
N GLN A 82 -6.22 30.56 5.40
CA GLN A 82 -7.27 30.77 4.41
C GLN A 82 -7.13 29.79 3.26
N THR A 83 -8.25 29.27 2.75
CA THR A 83 -8.29 28.39 1.59
C THR A 83 -8.77 29.15 0.36
N TYR A 84 -8.21 28.84 -0.79
CA TYR A 84 -8.52 29.48 -2.07
C TYR A 84 -8.86 28.44 -3.13
N THR A 85 -9.56 28.83 -4.17
CA THR A 85 -9.88 27.99 -5.32
C THR A 85 -8.74 27.96 -6.36
N GLU A 86 -7.77 28.86 -6.23
CA GLU A 86 -6.58 28.94 -7.08
C GLU A 86 -5.33 28.86 -6.21
N GLY A 87 -4.31 28.15 -6.66
CA GLY A 87 -3.06 27.99 -5.95
C GLY A 87 -2.03 27.23 -6.77
N GLU A 88 -0.80 27.16 -6.26
CA GLU A 88 0.28 26.42 -6.90
C GLU A 88 0.12 24.92 -6.66
N ILE A 89 0.09 24.15 -7.76
CA ILE A 89 0.03 22.70 -7.73
C ILE A 89 1.46 22.15 -7.79
N LEU A 90 1.86 21.44 -6.73
CA LEU A 90 3.17 20.81 -6.66
C LEU A 90 3.12 19.45 -7.36
N VAL A 91 3.92 19.27 -8.41
CA VAL A 91 4.03 18.00 -9.12
C VAL A 91 4.93 17.07 -8.32
N PRO A 92 4.41 15.92 -7.83
CA PRO A 92 5.18 15.00 -7.00
C PRO A 92 6.26 14.26 -7.80
N ALA A 93 7.35 13.89 -7.14
CA ALA A 93 8.33 12.97 -7.71
C ALA A 93 7.78 11.52 -7.70
N PHE A 94 8.25 10.71 -8.64
CA PHE A 94 7.84 9.30 -8.70
C PHE A 94 8.21 8.56 -7.40
N GLY A 95 7.24 7.88 -6.79
CA GLY A 95 7.39 7.19 -5.51
C GLY A 95 7.26 8.08 -4.28
N GLU A 96 7.01 9.36 -4.45
CA GLU A 96 6.74 10.29 -3.36
C GLU A 96 5.33 10.06 -2.80
N GLN A 97 5.21 10.04 -1.47
CA GLN A 97 3.92 10.20 -0.81
C GLN A 97 3.56 11.68 -0.85
N TYR A 98 2.53 12.03 -1.58
CA TYR A 98 2.16 13.42 -1.81
C TYR A 98 0.75 13.78 -1.36
N ALA A 99 -0.05 12.76 -0.98
CA ALA A 99 -1.40 12.95 -0.49
C ALA A 99 -1.77 11.92 0.58
N THR A 100 -2.86 12.22 1.28
CA THR A 100 -3.60 11.27 2.14
C THR A 100 -5.04 11.22 1.65
N LEU A 101 -5.56 10.03 1.45
CA LEU A 101 -6.95 9.75 1.07
C LEU A 101 -7.74 9.35 2.30
N SER A 102 -8.85 10.03 2.56
CA SER A 102 -9.74 9.77 3.70
C SER A 102 -11.19 9.59 3.24
N CYS A 103 -11.89 8.64 3.86
CA CYS A 103 -13.34 8.46 3.76
C CYS A 103 -13.87 7.90 5.07
N ASP A 104 -14.63 8.72 5.81
CA ASP A 104 -15.07 8.38 7.16
C ASP A 104 -16.10 7.25 7.18
N SER A 105 -16.98 7.15 6.16
CA SER A 105 -18.03 6.13 6.10
C SER A 105 -17.51 4.70 6.16
N ILE A 106 -16.32 4.46 5.62
CA ILE A 106 -15.64 3.15 5.64
C ILE A 106 -14.37 3.16 6.48
N SER A 107 -14.15 4.21 7.28
CA SER A 107 -12.95 4.38 8.10
C SER A 107 -11.64 4.29 7.32
N LEU A 108 -11.64 4.77 6.08
CA LEU A 108 -10.47 4.81 5.22
C LEU A 108 -9.61 6.01 5.56
N ASN A 109 -8.32 5.79 5.78
CA ASN A 109 -7.30 6.83 5.90
C ASN A 109 -5.97 6.24 5.46
N VAL A 110 -5.53 6.56 4.24
CA VAL A 110 -4.39 5.88 3.61
C VAL A 110 -3.47 6.87 2.89
N PRO A 111 -2.15 6.64 2.93
CA PRO A 111 -1.20 7.42 2.15
C PRO A 111 -1.37 7.17 0.65
N VAL A 112 -1.17 8.23 -0.15
CA VAL A 112 -1.21 8.16 -1.62
C VAL A 112 0.16 8.48 -2.18
N TYR A 113 0.70 7.55 -2.96
CA TYR A 113 1.99 7.65 -3.62
C TYR A 113 1.82 8.01 -5.10
N TRP A 114 2.71 8.85 -5.63
CA TRP A 114 2.74 9.17 -7.05
C TRP A 114 3.46 8.06 -7.84
N GLY A 115 2.74 7.40 -8.73
CA GLY A 115 3.21 6.24 -9.50
C GLY A 115 2.73 4.92 -8.90
N THR A 116 2.60 3.91 -9.76
CA THR A 116 2.10 2.57 -9.39
C THR A 116 3.18 1.53 -9.65
N THR A 117 3.67 0.91 -8.58
CA THR A 117 4.54 -0.27 -8.59
C THR A 117 4.10 -1.24 -7.50
N ALA A 118 4.49 -2.51 -7.60
CA ALA A 118 4.21 -3.49 -6.55
C ALA A 118 4.73 -3.04 -5.17
N ALA A 119 5.93 -2.45 -5.12
CA ALA A 119 6.53 -1.96 -3.87
C ALA A 119 5.78 -0.75 -3.26
N LEU A 120 5.22 0.12 -4.09
CA LEU A 120 4.41 1.26 -3.62
C LEU A 120 3.03 0.80 -3.15
N LEU A 121 2.39 -0.13 -3.86
CA LEU A 121 1.10 -0.72 -3.48
C LEU A 121 1.15 -1.48 -2.15
N GLU A 122 2.33 -1.97 -1.74
CA GLU A 122 2.54 -2.55 -0.40
C GLU A 122 2.60 -1.47 0.70
N ARG A 123 2.79 -0.18 0.35
CA ARG A 123 2.95 0.94 1.28
C ARG A 123 1.70 1.80 1.41
N GLY A 124 0.84 1.82 0.40
CA GLY A 124 -0.35 2.66 0.38
C GLY A 124 -1.15 2.54 -0.91
N ALA A 125 -2.06 3.48 -1.10
CA ALA A 125 -2.70 3.69 -2.38
C ALA A 125 -1.73 4.38 -3.36
N CYS A 126 -1.92 4.14 -4.65
CA CYS A 126 -1.04 4.63 -5.69
C CYS A 126 -1.83 5.42 -6.72
N GLN A 127 -1.34 6.59 -7.08
CA GLN A 127 -1.91 7.35 -8.18
C GLN A 127 -1.20 7.03 -9.49
N ALA A 128 -1.98 6.68 -10.52
CA ALA A 128 -1.44 6.45 -11.86
C ALA A 128 -0.83 7.74 -12.44
N THR A 129 0.43 7.69 -12.89
CA THR A 129 1.13 8.86 -13.49
C THR A 129 0.53 9.32 -14.81
N SER A 130 -0.34 8.51 -15.42
CA SER A 130 -1.12 8.88 -16.61
C SER A 130 -2.38 9.68 -16.29
N SER A 131 -2.72 9.81 -15.01
CA SER A 131 -3.84 10.65 -14.53
C SER A 131 -3.36 12.05 -14.19
N VAL A 132 -4.30 12.97 -13.99
CA VAL A 132 -3.96 14.36 -13.63
C VAL A 132 -3.52 14.44 -12.16
N VAL A 133 -2.56 15.32 -11.86
CA VAL A 133 -2.18 15.63 -10.47
C VAL A 133 -3.37 16.32 -9.78
N LEU A 134 -3.58 16.01 -8.51
CA LEU A 134 -4.65 16.60 -7.69
C LEU A 134 -4.66 18.14 -7.81
N GLY A 135 -5.84 18.70 -8.02
CA GLY A 135 -6.04 20.11 -8.24
C GLY A 135 -6.13 20.53 -9.72
N ASN A 136 -5.57 19.74 -10.65
CA ASN A 136 -5.81 19.94 -12.07
C ASN A 136 -7.17 19.39 -12.51
N PRO A 137 -7.80 19.99 -13.54
CA PRO A 137 -9.02 19.44 -14.13
C PRO A 137 -8.78 18.06 -14.74
N GLY A 138 -9.76 17.17 -14.61
CA GLY A 138 -9.75 15.83 -15.20
C GLY A 138 -9.87 14.70 -14.18
N ASN A 139 -9.49 13.49 -14.60
CA ASN A 139 -9.63 12.27 -13.82
C ASN A 139 -8.37 11.97 -12.99
N VAL A 140 -8.48 12.01 -11.68
CA VAL A 140 -7.49 11.49 -10.73
C VAL A 140 -7.76 10.01 -10.54
N VAL A 141 -6.78 9.14 -10.83
CA VAL A 141 -6.95 7.69 -10.78
C VAL A 141 -6.04 7.09 -9.72
N ILE A 142 -6.63 6.48 -8.70
CA ILE A 142 -5.93 5.91 -7.56
C ILE A 142 -6.31 4.44 -7.41
N ASP A 143 -5.31 3.57 -7.28
CA ASP A 143 -5.50 2.15 -7.04
C ASP A 143 -4.81 1.69 -5.74
N ALA A 144 -5.33 0.64 -5.14
CA ALA A 144 -4.72 -0.04 -4.01
C ALA A 144 -5.13 -1.51 -3.96
N HIS A 145 -4.42 -2.28 -3.14
CA HIS A 145 -4.75 -3.69 -2.96
C HIS A 145 -6.07 -3.89 -2.21
N VAL A 146 -6.91 -4.79 -2.74
CA VAL A 146 -8.19 -5.19 -2.15
C VAL A 146 -8.04 -5.91 -0.79
N ASN A 147 -6.88 -6.46 -0.50
CA ASN A 147 -6.62 -7.18 0.75
C ASN A 147 -6.09 -6.27 1.87
N THR A 148 -5.83 -4.99 1.58
CA THR A 148 -5.20 -4.07 2.51
C THR A 148 -5.90 -2.71 2.48
N PHE A 149 -5.37 -1.74 1.77
CA PHE A 149 -5.80 -0.34 1.83
C PHE A 149 -7.21 -0.11 1.27
N PHE A 150 -7.63 -0.87 0.25
CA PHE A 150 -8.99 -0.81 -0.32
C PHE A 150 -9.84 -2.05 0.02
N ALA A 151 -9.61 -2.65 1.20
CA ALA A 151 -10.32 -3.85 1.65
C ALA A 151 -11.84 -3.62 1.80
N HIS A 152 -12.27 -2.39 2.05
CA HIS A 152 -13.67 -2.01 2.27
C HIS A 152 -14.19 -1.03 1.21
N LEU A 153 -13.50 -0.91 0.06
CA LEU A 153 -13.91 -0.01 -1.01
C LEU A 153 -15.33 -0.34 -1.54
N ASP A 154 -15.71 -1.61 -1.51
CA ASP A 154 -17.05 -2.10 -1.90
C ASP A 154 -18.17 -1.70 -0.94
N GLN A 155 -17.86 -1.18 0.24
CA GLN A 155 -18.83 -0.68 1.22
C GLN A 155 -19.17 0.80 1.00
N MET A 156 -18.43 1.51 0.14
CA MET A 156 -18.75 2.88 -0.21
C MET A 156 -20.07 2.97 -0.98
N SER A 157 -20.83 4.00 -0.66
CA SER A 157 -22.15 4.26 -1.23
C SER A 157 -22.20 5.63 -1.92
N VAL A 158 -23.09 5.77 -2.90
CA VAL A 158 -23.36 7.07 -3.55
C VAL A 158 -23.75 8.09 -2.47
N GLY A 159 -23.12 9.27 -2.51
CA GLY A 159 -23.23 10.33 -1.53
C GLY A 159 -22.17 10.34 -0.44
N ASP A 160 -21.35 9.29 -0.32
CA ASP A 160 -20.22 9.28 0.60
C ASP A 160 -19.19 10.35 0.21
N THR A 161 -18.58 10.96 1.23
CA THR A 161 -17.55 11.99 1.03
C THR A 161 -16.16 11.38 1.08
N VAL A 162 -15.36 11.73 0.09
CA VAL A 162 -13.94 11.35 -0.02
C VAL A 162 -13.11 12.62 0.00
N VAL A 163 -12.09 12.67 0.86
CA VAL A 163 -11.20 13.83 0.98
C VAL A 163 -9.76 13.44 0.68
N LEU A 164 -9.10 14.22 -0.15
CA LEU A 164 -7.68 14.11 -0.43
C LEU A 164 -6.98 15.35 0.11
N TYR A 165 -6.00 15.11 0.99
CA TYR A 165 -5.15 16.15 1.57
C TYR A 165 -3.77 16.11 0.92
N THR A 166 -3.24 17.26 0.57
CA THR A 166 -1.88 17.45 0.05
C THR A 166 -1.16 18.55 0.84
N GLN A 167 0.10 18.83 0.52
CA GLN A 167 0.81 19.98 1.08
C GLN A 167 0.24 21.33 0.63
N TYR A 168 -0.42 21.36 -0.55
CA TYR A 168 -0.89 22.60 -1.19
C TYR A 168 -2.40 22.76 -1.20
N GLY A 169 -3.18 21.75 -0.78
CA GLY A 169 -4.63 21.86 -0.79
C GLY A 169 -5.36 20.65 -0.27
N ARG A 170 -6.68 20.84 -0.12
CA ARG A 170 -7.67 19.85 0.22
C ARG A 170 -8.69 19.74 -0.91
N PHE A 171 -8.97 18.52 -1.34
CA PHE A 171 -9.87 18.23 -2.45
C PHE A 171 -10.96 17.29 -1.97
N THR A 172 -12.21 17.77 -1.97
CA THR A 172 -13.37 17.02 -1.49
C THR A 172 -14.15 16.50 -2.70
N TYR A 173 -14.48 15.24 -2.66
CA TYR A 173 -15.25 14.54 -3.69
C TYR A 173 -16.44 13.85 -3.06
N GLU A 174 -17.49 13.66 -3.84
CA GLU A 174 -18.69 12.90 -3.47
C GLU A 174 -18.82 11.69 -4.41
N VAL A 175 -19.06 10.51 -3.84
CA VAL A 175 -19.30 9.29 -4.61
C VAL A 175 -20.54 9.46 -5.47
N SER A 176 -20.41 9.32 -6.77
CA SER A 176 -21.48 9.42 -7.74
C SER A 176 -21.93 8.09 -8.33
N GLU A 177 -21.03 7.11 -8.37
CA GLU A 177 -21.28 5.82 -9.00
C GLU A 177 -20.30 4.77 -8.45
N THR A 178 -20.76 3.52 -8.37
CA THR A 178 -19.89 2.34 -8.17
C THR A 178 -20.05 1.40 -9.35
N VAL A 179 -18.96 0.81 -9.81
CA VAL A 179 -18.95 0.00 -11.04
C VAL A 179 -17.98 -1.16 -10.95
N THR A 180 -18.36 -2.27 -11.56
CA THR A 180 -17.44 -3.38 -11.87
C THR A 180 -17.07 -3.35 -13.35
N PHE A 181 -15.77 -3.42 -13.66
CA PHE A 181 -15.28 -3.39 -15.03
C PHE A 181 -14.09 -4.34 -15.23
N GLN A 182 -13.86 -4.76 -16.46
CA GLN A 182 -12.71 -5.60 -16.77
C GLN A 182 -11.43 -4.77 -16.87
N LYS A 183 -10.28 -5.31 -16.46
CA LYS A 183 -8.96 -4.64 -16.51
C LYS A 183 -8.57 -4.12 -17.89
N THR A 184 -9.17 -4.67 -18.94
CA THR A 184 -8.99 -4.24 -20.33
C THR A 184 -9.84 -3.04 -20.70
N ASP A 185 -10.91 -2.76 -19.95
CA ASP A 185 -11.77 -1.60 -20.15
C ASP A 185 -11.12 -0.36 -19.55
N LYS A 186 -10.73 0.58 -20.38
CA LYS A 186 -10.01 1.79 -19.95
C LYS A 186 -10.90 2.99 -19.67
N ARG A 187 -12.22 2.91 -19.92
CA ARG A 187 -13.15 4.06 -19.81
C ARG A 187 -13.10 4.77 -18.46
N TYR A 188 -12.79 4.03 -17.39
CA TYR A 188 -12.77 4.57 -16.03
C TYR A 188 -11.40 5.12 -15.59
N VAL A 189 -10.34 4.81 -16.33
CA VAL A 189 -8.96 5.15 -15.97
C VAL A 189 -8.25 6.06 -16.98
N ILE A 190 -8.96 6.56 -17.98
CA ILE A 190 -8.46 7.54 -18.95
C ILE A 190 -8.75 8.98 -18.47
N PRO A 191 -8.06 9.99 -19.04
CA PRO A 191 -8.39 11.40 -18.83
C PRO A 191 -9.85 11.71 -19.22
N THR A 192 -10.46 12.62 -18.48
CA THR A 192 -11.82 13.11 -18.70
C THR A 192 -11.81 14.65 -18.75
N GLU A 193 -12.87 15.26 -19.29
CA GLU A 193 -13.06 16.71 -19.27
C GLU A 193 -13.65 17.17 -17.93
N ASP A 194 -14.43 16.30 -17.26
CA ASP A 194 -15.02 16.53 -15.95
C ASP A 194 -14.03 16.22 -14.83
N ASP A 195 -14.10 16.97 -13.74
CA ASP A 195 -13.31 16.75 -12.54
C ASP A 195 -13.80 15.52 -11.79
N ARG A 196 -12.99 14.46 -11.86
CA ARG A 196 -13.34 13.14 -11.39
C ARG A 196 -12.23 12.55 -10.52
N LEU A 197 -12.63 11.74 -9.54
CA LEU A 197 -11.76 10.82 -8.82
C LEU A 197 -12.25 9.39 -9.09
N THR A 198 -11.35 8.54 -9.57
CA THR A 198 -11.59 7.11 -9.74
C THR A 198 -10.74 6.34 -8.75
N LEU A 199 -11.37 5.74 -7.75
CA LEU A 199 -10.75 4.77 -6.84
C LEU A 199 -11.05 3.37 -7.35
N TYR A 200 -10.03 2.51 -7.53
CA TYR A 200 -10.30 1.15 -7.97
C TYR A 200 -9.39 0.11 -7.34
N THR A 201 -9.86 -1.13 -7.30
CA THR A 201 -9.13 -2.27 -6.74
C THR A 201 -9.42 -3.55 -7.53
N CYS A 202 -8.64 -4.60 -7.27
CA CYS A 202 -8.94 -5.92 -7.79
C CYS A 202 -10.17 -6.50 -7.10
N ILE A 203 -10.90 -7.39 -7.77
CA ILE A 203 -11.91 -8.24 -7.12
C ILE A 203 -11.24 -9.56 -6.75
N ASN A 204 -11.36 -9.96 -5.48
CA ASN A 204 -10.85 -11.25 -5.01
C ASN A 204 -11.80 -12.36 -5.46
N ASN A 205 -11.23 -13.39 -6.10
CA ASN A 205 -11.89 -14.66 -6.33
C ASN A 205 -11.29 -15.72 -5.41
N VAL A 206 -12.05 -16.76 -5.11
CA VAL A 206 -11.63 -17.90 -4.27
C VAL A 206 -10.36 -18.58 -4.81
N PHE A 207 -10.08 -18.46 -6.11
CA PHE A 207 -8.95 -19.09 -6.79
C PHE A 207 -7.85 -18.11 -7.25
N GLY A 208 -7.86 -16.86 -6.76
CA GLY A 208 -6.85 -15.85 -7.13
C GLY A 208 -7.44 -14.50 -7.52
N SER A 209 -6.61 -13.64 -8.15
CA SER A 209 -7.08 -12.32 -8.62
C SER A 209 -7.96 -12.48 -9.85
N SER A 210 -9.14 -11.85 -9.85
CA SER A 210 -10.00 -11.69 -11.02
C SER A 210 -9.39 -10.71 -12.03
N ASP A 211 -9.79 -10.84 -13.30
CA ASP A 211 -9.58 -9.82 -14.32
C ASP A 211 -10.53 -8.62 -14.13
N ASP A 212 -11.53 -8.78 -13.26
CA ASP A 212 -12.45 -7.72 -12.92
C ASP A 212 -11.89 -6.76 -11.87
N ARG A 213 -12.33 -5.53 -11.95
CA ARG A 213 -12.00 -4.43 -11.06
C ARG A 213 -13.28 -3.85 -10.49
N TYR A 214 -13.26 -3.50 -9.21
CA TYR A 214 -14.28 -2.69 -8.59
C TYR A 214 -13.79 -1.25 -8.51
N ALA A 215 -14.63 -0.30 -8.93
CA ALA A 215 -14.31 1.12 -8.82
C ALA A 215 -15.43 1.91 -8.19
N VAL A 216 -15.02 2.97 -7.51
CA VAL A 216 -15.86 4.05 -6.98
C VAL A 216 -15.50 5.30 -7.76
N ILE A 217 -16.49 5.90 -8.39
CA ILE A 217 -16.37 7.12 -9.19
C ILE A 217 -16.92 8.28 -8.37
N CYS A 218 -16.11 9.31 -8.18
CA CYS A 218 -16.48 10.46 -7.39
C CYS A 218 -16.38 11.74 -8.23
N LYS A 219 -17.25 12.71 -7.95
CA LYS A 219 -17.24 14.05 -8.53
C LYS A 219 -16.62 15.02 -7.54
N LEU A 220 -15.80 15.94 -8.03
CA LEU A 220 -15.23 17.02 -7.22
C LEU A 220 -16.37 17.94 -6.74
N THR A 221 -16.43 18.19 -5.44
CA THR A 221 -17.38 19.11 -4.79
C THR A 221 -16.71 20.36 -4.23
N GLU A 222 -15.44 20.23 -3.81
CA GLU A 222 -14.67 21.37 -3.30
C GLU A 222 -13.19 21.23 -3.70
N ARG A 223 -12.60 22.34 -4.14
CA ARG A 223 -11.18 22.50 -4.40
C ARG A 223 -10.68 23.66 -3.54
N ALA A 224 -9.91 23.36 -2.50
CA ALA A 224 -9.40 24.34 -1.56
C ALA A 224 -7.87 24.30 -1.53
N PHE A 225 -7.22 25.31 -2.10
CA PHE A 225 -5.78 25.49 -1.99
C PHE A 225 -5.44 26.23 -0.70
N TYR A 226 -4.29 25.84 -0.09
CA TYR A 226 -3.76 26.55 1.06
C TYR A 226 -2.94 27.75 0.61
N GLN A 227 -3.01 28.85 1.38
CA GLN A 227 -2.02 29.93 1.22
C GLN A 227 -0.82 29.69 2.13
N GLU A 228 0.36 30.03 1.63
CA GLU A 228 1.48 30.25 2.52
C GLU A 228 1.16 31.45 3.43
N THR A 229 1.18 31.23 4.72
CA THR A 229 1.13 32.33 5.69
C THR A 229 2.44 33.10 5.57
N GLU A 230 2.46 34.25 4.90
CA GLU A 230 3.61 35.13 4.93
C GLU A 230 3.97 35.47 6.38
N GLY A 231 5.07 34.92 6.83
CA GLY A 231 5.90 35.44 7.90
C GLY A 231 5.32 35.42 9.30
N GLN A 232 5.52 34.34 10.01
CA GLN A 232 6.04 34.48 11.37
C GLN A 232 7.49 33.96 11.36
N ASN A 233 8.38 34.86 10.99
CA ASN A 233 9.78 34.73 11.31
C ASN A 233 9.92 34.97 12.82
N PRO A 234 10.51 34.04 13.60
CA PRO A 234 10.71 34.22 15.03
C PRO A 234 11.70 35.32 15.35
#